data_0d4fcbe4f12e43280606a7ab85bb8d60
#
_entry.id   0d4fcbe4f12e43280606a7ab85bb8d60
#
_cell.length_a   1.000
_cell.length_b   1.000
_cell.length_c   1.000
_cell.angle_alpha   90.00
_cell.angle_beta   90.00
_cell.angle_gamma   90.00
#
_symmetry.space_group_name_H-M   'P 1'
#
loop_
_entity.id
_entity.type
_entity.pdbx_description
1 polymer ?
#
loop_
_entity_poly.entity_id
_entity_poly.type
_entity_poly.pdbx_seq_one_letter_code
_entity_poly.pdbx_strand_id
1 'polypeptide(L)'
;MKIKRNIYLMYGISLLQGMVFYGPIATLYRQAAGVTVFEITLIESISLALCIALEMPWGVVADRIGYKNTLVISSLIYVVSKVVFWKADGFGGFLLERVMLSVVMAGMSGCDVSLLYLSCREGESHQVFGVYNLLNTAGLLAAALIFSVAIGDDYRMAGFLTVLTYAAAAALAFGLKEVKEKEDRKPVKGRFLTCLKEVVSDKRFLLLLVGMAFLAETNQTITVFLNQLKYEACGIAPANMGYIYILVTVSGMAGVCSAGFTRKIGMKRFALLLFGAASVSCVILALTGSGV
;
A
#
# COMPACT_ATOMS: atom_id res chain seq x y z
N MET A 1 9.88 24.79 -15.45
CA MET A 1 10.40 24.81 -14.06
C MET A 1 9.36 24.35 -13.02
N LYS A 2 8.05 24.74 -13.16
CA LYS A 2 6.98 24.37 -12.21
C LYS A 2 6.70 22.85 -12.14
N ILE A 3 6.81 22.16 -13.24
CA ILE A 3 6.50 20.73 -13.39
C ILE A 3 7.53 19.85 -12.66
N LYS A 4 8.82 20.13 -12.84
CA LYS A 4 9.89 19.38 -12.15
C LYS A 4 9.80 19.45 -10.63
N ARG A 5 9.33 20.57 -10.06
CA ARG A 5 9.14 20.71 -8.60
C ARG A 5 8.15 19.71 -8.04
N ASN A 6 7.01 19.47 -8.71
CA ASN A 6 6.04 18.48 -8.27
C ASN A 6 6.66 17.08 -8.23
N ILE A 7 7.42 16.72 -9.26
CA ILE A 7 8.08 15.41 -9.33
C ILE A 7 9.02 15.19 -8.13
N TYR A 8 9.89 16.16 -7.83
CA TYR A 8 10.80 16.03 -6.68
C TYR A 8 10.08 16.02 -5.33
N LEU A 9 9.01 16.81 -5.17
CA LEU A 9 8.18 16.78 -3.97
C LEU A 9 7.47 15.43 -3.81
N MET A 10 6.92 14.88 -4.90
CA MET A 10 6.29 13.56 -4.90
C MET A 10 7.30 12.44 -4.59
N TYR A 11 8.53 12.56 -5.06
CA TYR A 11 9.62 11.65 -4.67
C TYR A 11 9.90 11.69 -3.17
N GLY A 12 10.00 12.88 -2.58
CA GLY A 12 10.17 13.04 -1.14
C GLY A 12 8.97 12.49 -0.35
N ILE A 13 7.76 12.76 -0.80
CA ILE A 13 6.53 12.24 -0.19
C ILE A 13 6.52 10.71 -0.25
N SER A 14 6.81 10.12 -1.40
CA SER A 14 6.84 8.67 -1.59
C SER A 14 7.86 7.98 -0.68
N LEU A 15 9.08 8.53 -0.59
CA LEU A 15 10.12 8.02 0.30
C LEU A 15 9.66 8.07 1.77
N LEU A 16 9.14 9.20 2.23
CA LEU A 16 8.71 9.40 3.61
C LEU A 16 7.48 8.55 3.98
N GLN A 17 6.53 8.42 3.07
CA GLN A 17 5.35 7.54 3.27
C GLN A 17 5.71 6.06 3.21
N GLY A 18 6.77 5.68 2.50
CA GLY A 18 7.36 4.34 2.57
C GLY A 18 7.95 4.03 3.95
N MET A 19 8.38 5.04 4.73
CA MET A 19 9.02 4.83 6.05
C MET A 19 7.99 4.51 7.14
N VAL A 20 7.44 3.30 7.10
CA VAL A 20 6.53 2.75 8.12
C VAL A 20 7.33 1.85 9.05
N PHE A 21 7.79 2.39 10.18
CA PHE A 21 8.69 1.68 11.11
C PHE A 21 8.02 0.50 11.80
N TYR A 22 6.73 0.54 12.04
CA TYR A 22 5.99 -0.58 12.61
C TYR A 22 5.53 -1.62 11.57
N GLY A 23 5.84 -1.43 10.27
CA GLY A 23 5.43 -2.34 9.21
C GLY A 23 5.77 -3.81 9.48
N PRO A 24 7.00 -4.14 9.88
CA PRO A 24 7.40 -5.51 10.18
C PRO A 24 6.65 -6.16 11.33
N ILE A 25 6.04 -5.38 12.23
CA ILE A 25 5.41 -5.83 13.48
C ILE A 25 3.97 -5.33 13.64
N ALA A 26 3.31 -4.87 12.59
CA ALA A 26 2.00 -4.21 12.66
C ALA A 26 0.92 -5.06 13.36
N THR A 27 0.94 -6.38 13.17
CA THR A 27 0.02 -7.32 13.83
C THR A 27 0.36 -7.49 15.29
N LEU A 28 1.65 -7.68 15.62
CA LEU A 28 2.11 -7.82 17.01
C LEU A 28 1.88 -6.55 17.80
N TYR A 29 2.05 -5.37 17.19
CA TYR A 29 1.72 -4.09 17.81
C TYR A 29 0.26 -4.05 18.29
N ARG A 30 -0.69 -4.49 17.44
CA ARG A 30 -2.12 -4.53 17.80
C ARG A 30 -2.41 -5.58 18.85
N GLN A 31 -1.79 -6.75 18.78
CA GLN A 31 -1.94 -7.79 19.81
C GLN A 31 -1.39 -7.33 21.17
N ALA A 32 -0.24 -6.67 21.20
CA ALA A 32 0.33 -6.10 22.41
C ALA A 32 -0.58 -5.04 23.06
N ALA A 33 -1.44 -4.39 22.25
CA ALA A 33 -2.47 -3.47 22.72
C ALA A 33 -3.83 -4.17 23.01
N GLY A 34 -3.86 -5.52 23.11
CA GLY A 34 -5.02 -6.30 23.53
C GLY A 34 -6.02 -6.63 22.41
N VAL A 35 -5.67 -6.43 21.14
CA VAL A 35 -6.54 -6.75 20.00
C VAL A 35 -6.32 -8.19 19.56
N THR A 36 -7.39 -8.98 19.49
CA THR A 36 -7.33 -10.37 19.04
C THR A 36 -7.14 -10.49 17.53
N VAL A 37 -6.66 -11.64 17.06
CA VAL A 37 -6.48 -11.91 15.61
C VAL A 37 -7.81 -11.77 14.86
N PHE A 38 -8.91 -12.22 15.47
CA PHE A 38 -10.25 -12.08 14.88
C PHE A 38 -10.62 -10.61 14.70
N GLU A 39 -10.39 -9.78 15.72
CA GLU A 39 -10.67 -8.33 15.67
C GLU A 39 -9.78 -7.63 14.63
N ILE A 40 -8.50 -8.02 14.51
CA ILE A 40 -7.61 -7.51 13.46
C ILE A 40 -8.18 -7.81 12.08
N THR A 41 -8.60 -9.04 11.84
CA THR A 41 -9.19 -9.46 10.56
C THR A 41 -10.50 -8.71 10.28
N LEU A 42 -11.32 -8.50 11.30
CA LEU A 42 -12.56 -7.73 11.19
C LEU A 42 -12.29 -6.27 10.82
N ILE A 43 -11.32 -5.63 11.50
CA ILE A 43 -10.88 -4.25 11.20
C ILE A 43 -10.42 -4.14 9.73
N GLU A 44 -9.60 -5.07 9.25
CA GLU A 44 -9.12 -5.06 7.87
C GLU A 44 -10.27 -5.25 6.87
N SER A 45 -11.23 -6.14 7.16
CA SER A 45 -12.39 -6.38 6.31
C SER A 45 -13.29 -5.14 6.20
N ILE A 46 -13.54 -4.46 7.32
CA ILE A 46 -14.29 -3.20 7.35
C ILE A 46 -13.54 -2.12 6.55
N SER A 47 -12.23 -2.02 6.76
CA SER A 47 -11.37 -1.05 6.05
C SER A 47 -11.43 -1.25 4.53
N LEU A 48 -11.33 -2.48 4.06
CA LEU A 48 -11.40 -2.81 2.64
C LEU A 48 -12.77 -2.45 2.04
N ALA A 49 -13.85 -2.81 2.71
CA ALA A 49 -15.21 -2.48 2.28
C ALA A 49 -15.42 -0.96 2.17
N LEU A 50 -14.92 -0.20 3.16
CA LEU A 50 -14.98 1.26 3.15
C LEU A 50 -14.12 1.87 2.04
N CYS A 51 -12.92 1.34 1.80
CA CYS A 51 -12.05 1.81 0.73
C CYS A 51 -12.75 1.71 -0.63
N ILE A 52 -13.36 0.56 -0.93
CA ILE A 52 -14.12 0.33 -2.16
C ILE A 52 -15.32 1.28 -2.25
N ALA A 53 -16.09 1.43 -1.16
CA ALA A 53 -17.27 2.30 -1.14
C ALA A 53 -16.91 3.79 -1.32
N LEU A 54 -15.76 4.21 -0.82
CA LEU A 54 -15.31 5.60 -0.86
C LEU A 54 -14.58 5.98 -2.16
N GLU A 55 -14.13 5.02 -2.96
CA GLU A 55 -13.34 5.28 -4.16
C GLU A 55 -14.08 6.17 -5.17
N MET A 56 -15.37 5.87 -5.45
CA MET A 56 -16.19 6.71 -6.33
C MET A 56 -16.49 8.10 -5.76
N PRO A 57 -16.96 8.27 -4.51
CA PRO A 57 -17.16 9.57 -3.90
C PRO A 57 -15.91 10.45 -3.93
N TRP A 58 -14.74 9.87 -3.61
CA TRP A 58 -13.48 10.61 -3.63
C TRP A 58 -13.04 11.02 -5.03
N GLY A 59 -13.28 10.21 -6.05
CA GLY A 59 -13.04 10.61 -7.45
C GLY A 59 -13.78 11.88 -7.80
N VAL A 60 -15.09 11.99 -7.44
CA VAL A 60 -15.89 13.19 -7.65
C VAL A 60 -15.38 14.39 -6.84
N VAL A 61 -14.92 14.17 -5.62
CA VAL A 61 -14.32 15.22 -4.78
C VAL A 61 -13.03 15.73 -5.42
N ALA A 62 -12.13 14.81 -5.84
CA ALA A 62 -10.87 15.14 -6.47
C ALA A 62 -11.04 15.98 -7.75
N ASP A 63 -12.04 15.65 -8.57
CA ASP A 63 -12.37 16.41 -9.78
C ASP A 63 -12.80 17.85 -9.47
N ARG A 64 -13.43 18.08 -8.31
CA ARG A 64 -13.92 19.41 -7.91
C ARG A 64 -12.86 20.28 -7.24
N ILE A 65 -12.09 19.71 -6.32
CA ILE A 65 -11.12 20.47 -5.50
C ILE A 65 -9.72 20.46 -6.08
N GLY A 66 -9.45 19.61 -7.07
CA GLY A 66 -8.16 19.43 -7.74
C GLY A 66 -7.24 18.42 -7.05
N TYR A 67 -6.32 17.87 -7.81
CA TYR A 67 -5.42 16.81 -7.35
C TYR A 67 -4.52 17.23 -6.19
N LYS A 68 -3.94 18.45 -6.26
CA LYS A 68 -3.10 18.99 -5.18
C LYS A 68 -3.87 19.06 -3.85
N ASN A 69 -5.06 19.67 -3.86
CA ASN A 69 -5.81 19.89 -2.62
C ASN A 69 -6.27 18.55 -2.04
N THR A 70 -6.67 17.60 -2.88
CA THR A 70 -6.98 16.22 -2.46
C THR A 70 -5.80 15.56 -1.78
N LEU A 71 -4.60 15.64 -2.37
CA LEU A 71 -3.38 15.06 -1.78
C LEU A 71 -2.99 15.73 -0.46
N VAL A 72 -3.14 17.05 -0.34
CA VAL A 72 -2.87 17.77 0.92
C VAL A 72 -3.84 17.32 2.01
N ILE A 73 -5.15 17.30 1.72
CA ILE A 73 -6.17 16.87 2.69
C ILE A 73 -5.93 15.41 3.09
N SER A 74 -5.71 14.52 2.13
CA SER A 74 -5.42 13.11 2.40
C SER A 74 -4.15 12.95 3.24
N SER A 75 -3.10 13.71 2.95
CA SER A 75 -1.85 13.68 3.74
C SER A 75 -2.07 14.12 5.19
N LEU A 76 -2.89 15.13 5.43
CA LEU A 76 -3.23 15.57 6.79
C LEU A 76 -4.02 14.51 7.55
N ILE A 77 -5.04 13.91 6.92
CA ILE A 77 -5.80 12.81 7.52
C ILE A 77 -4.87 11.63 7.79
N TYR A 78 -3.90 11.38 6.91
CA TYR A 78 -2.90 10.32 7.09
C TYR A 78 -2.07 10.54 8.36
N VAL A 79 -1.55 11.76 8.59
CA VAL A 79 -0.83 12.08 9.82
C VAL A 79 -1.69 11.81 11.04
N VAL A 80 -2.95 12.27 11.03
CA VAL A 80 -3.87 12.04 12.16
C VAL A 80 -4.10 10.54 12.37
N SER A 81 -4.28 9.76 11.29
CA SER A 81 -4.42 8.30 11.40
C SER A 81 -3.19 7.65 12.05
N LYS A 82 -1.96 8.12 11.73
CA LYS A 82 -0.74 7.60 12.37
C LYS A 82 -0.62 8.01 13.84
N VAL A 83 -1.07 9.20 14.20
CA VAL A 83 -1.18 9.62 15.61
C VAL A 83 -2.18 8.73 16.36
N VAL A 84 -3.34 8.47 15.75
CA VAL A 84 -4.33 7.55 16.33
C VAL A 84 -3.73 6.15 16.48
N PHE A 85 -3.06 5.60 15.48
CA PHE A 85 -2.37 4.31 15.57
C PHE A 85 -1.37 4.28 16.73
N TRP A 86 -0.51 5.30 16.82
CA TRP A 86 0.50 5.40 17.88
C TRP A 86 -0.09 5.42 19.29
N LYS A 87 -1.26 6.07 19.47
CA LYS A 87 -1.95 6.21 20.75
C LYS A 87 -3.01 5.14 20.99
N ALA A 88 -3.37 4.36 19.97
CA ALA A 88 -4.45 3.40 20.06
C ALA A 88 -4.18 2.32 21.11
N ASP A 89 -5.22 2.02 21.86
CA ASP A 89 -5.33 0.90 22.78
C ASP A 89 -6.67 0.18 22.50
N GLY A 90 -6.61 -1.13 22.27
CA GLY A 90 -7.77 -1.97 22.01
C GLY A 90 -8.43 -1.76 20.63
N PHE A 91 -9.53 -2.49 20.42
CA PHE A 91 -10.23 -2.59 19.14
C PHE A 91 -10.68 -1.24 18.56
N GLY A 92 -11.32 -0.39 19.38
CA GLY A 92 -11.91 0.86 18.89
C GLY A 92 -10.88 1.85 18.32
N GLY A 93 -9.70 1.95 18.97
CA GLY A 93 -8.62 2.83 18.50
C GLY A 93 -8.07 2.40 17.13
N PHE A 94 -7.81 1.12 16.95
CA PHE A 94 -7.31 0.59 15.67
C PHE A 94 -8.39 0.57 14.58
N LEU A 95 -9.66 0.36 14.93
CA LEU A 95 -10.76 0.50 13.98
C LEU A 95 -10.86 1.95 13.49
N LEU A 96 -10.78 2.94 14.38
CA LEU A 96 -10.80 4.35 13.98
C LEU A 96 -9.62 4.68 13.05
N GLU A 97 -8.41 4.24 13.37
CA GLU A 97 -7.24 4.41 12.50
C GLU A 97 -7.49 3.83 11.11
N ARG A 98 -8.03 2.61 11.04
CA ARG A 98 -8.28 1.93 9.77
C ARG A 98 -9.39 2.58 8.95
N VAL A 99 -10.44 3.07 9.60
CA VAL A 99 -11.48 3.87 8.92
C VAL A 99 -10.88 5.14 8.31
N MET A 100 -10.05 5.87 9.07
CA MET A 100 -9.34 7.04 8.56
C MET A 100 -8.41 6.68 7.40
N LEU A 101 -7.70 5.56 7.52
CA LEU A 101 -6.80 5.07 6.46
C LEU A 101 -7.56 4.72 5.18
N SER A 102 -8.76 4.13 5.28
CA SER A 102 -9.63 3.85 4.13
C SER A 102 -10.03 5.14 3.40
N VAL A 103 -10.35 6.19 4.15
CA VAL A 103 -10.64 7.53 3.59
C VAL A 103 -9.42 8.07 2.84
N VAL A 104 -8.23 7.95 3.41
CA VAL A 104 -6.97 8.41 2.80
C VAL A 104 -6.65 7.62 1.53
N MET A 105 -6.72 6.29 1.59
CA MET A 105 -6.40 5.41 0.47
C MET A 105 -7.32 5.68 -0.72
N ALA A 106 -8.62 5.79 -0.48
CA ALA A 106 -9.58 6.15 -1.51
C ALA A 106 -9.31 7.55 -2.10
N GLY A 107 -8.95 8.53 -1.25
CA GLY A 107 -8.67 9.90 -1.69
C GLY A 107 -7.34 10.07 -2.43
N MET A 108 -6.33 9.26 -2.11
CA MET A 108 -5.05 9.25 -2.82
C MET A 108 -5.11 8.44 -4.11
N SER A 109 -6.00 7.43 -4.17
CA SER A 109 -6.14 6.55 -5.33
C SER A 109 -6.37 7.35 -6.62
N GLY A 110 -5.42 7.25 -7.54
CA GLY A 110 -5.44 7.95 -8.82
C GLY A 110 -5.05 9.43 -8.78
N CYS A 111 -5.13 10.13 -7.65
CA CYS A 111 -4.74 11.54 -7.56
C CYS A 111 -3.22 11.73 -7.60
N ASP A 112 -2.47 10.87 -6.90
CA ASP A 112 -1.02 10.83 -6.89
C ASP A 112 -0.46 10.50 -8.28
N VAL A 113 -1.01 9.46 -8.92
CA VAL A 113 -0.66 9.04 -10.27
C VAL A 113 -1.00 10.14 -11.28
N SER A 114 -2.18 10.76 -11.18
CA SER A 114 -2.60 11.81 -12.10
C SER A 114 -1.75 13.06 -11.96
N LEU A 115 -1.50 13.55 -10.74
CA LEU A 115 -0.65 14.72 -10.51
C LEU A 115 0.78 14.47 -10.99
N LEU A 116 1.33 13.29 -10.74
CA LEU A 116 2.66 12.92 -11.18
C LEU A 116 2.73 12.83 -12.71
N TYR A 117 1.76 12.15 -13.35
CA TYR A 117 1.68 12.01 -14.80
C TYR A 117 1.57 13.37 -15.51
N LEU A 118 0.68 14.24 -15.06
CA LEU A 118 0.49 15.58 -15.62
C LEU A 118 1.69 16.51 -15.36
N SER A 119 2.57 16.17 -14.42
CA SER A 119 3.81 16.88 -14.15
C SER A 119 4.98 16.40 -15.00
N CYS A 120 4.87 15.24 -15.66
CA CYS A 120 5.89 14.67 -16.54
C CYS A 120 5.87 15.33 -17.93
N ARG A 121 7.01 15.26 -18.62
CA ARG A 121 7.08 15.51 -20.07
C ARG A 121 6.67 14.26 -20.84
N GLU A 122 6.32 14.43 -22.10
CA GLU A 122 6.05 13.31 -22.99
C GLU A 122 7.26 12.34 -23.05
N GLY A 123 6.99 11.05 -22.79
CA GLY A 123 8.00 10.00 -22.77
C GLY A 123 8.76 9.78 -21.46
N GLU A 124 8.71 10.73 -20.48
CA GLU A 124 9.43 10.61 -19.21
C GLU A 124 8.63 9.84 -18.13
N SER A 125 7.34 9.60 -18.34
CA SER A 125 6.44 9.06 -17.31
C SER A 125 6.90 7.72 -16.74
N HIS A 126 7.33 6.78 -17.59
CA HIS A 126 7.78 5.46 -17.15
C HIS A 126 8.97 5.54 -16.17
N GLN A 127 9.95 6.40 -16.47
CA GLN A 127 11.11 6.59 -15.60
C GLN A 127 10.72 7.27 -14.29
N VAL A 128 9.86 8.29 -14.34
CA VAL A 128 9.41 9.03 -13.16
C VAL A 128 8.61 8.12 -12.21
N PHE A 129 7.72 7.29 -12.74
CA PHE A 129 7.00 6.30 -11.93
C PHE A 129 7.92 5.21 -11.37
N GLY A 130 8.91 4.79 -12.15
CA GLY A 130 9.93 3.85 -11.68
C GLY A 130 10.69 4.39 -10.46
N VAL A 131 11.15 5.64 -10.51
CA VAL A 131 11.84 6.29 -9.38
C VAL A 131 10.90 6.52 -8.20
N TYR A 132 9.64 6.91 -8.44
CA TYR A 132 8.62 7.10 -7.40
C TYR A 132 8.41 5.81 -6.59
N ASN A 133 8.20 4.69 -7.26
CA ASN A 133 8.01 3.39 -6.62
C ASN A 133 9.30 2.89 -5.94
N LEU A 134 10.46 3.11 -6.56
CA LEU A 134 11.76 2.75 -5.97
C LEU A 134 11.99 3.49 -4.65
N LEU A 135 11.69 4.78 -4.59
CA LEU A 135 11.83 5.58 -3.38
C LEU A 135 10.87 5.14 -2.27
N ASN A 136 9.63 4.78 -2.62
CA ASN A 136 8.71 4.19 -1.65
C ASN A 136 9.27 2.91 -1.03
N THR A 137 9.75 1.99 -1.87
CA THR A 137 10.38 0.73 -1.43
C THR A 137 11.66 0.99 -0.64
N ALA A 138 12.48 1.95 -1.05
CA ALA A 138 13.69 2.34 -0.32
C ALA A 138 13.36 2.88 1.09
N GLY A 139 12.31 3.68 1.21
CA GLY A 139 11.79 4.15 2.50
C GLY A 139 11.37 3.00 3.40
N LEU A 140 10.64 2.04 2.86
CA LEU A 140 10.19 0.84 3.56
C LEU A 140 11.36 -0.02 4.05
N LEU A 141 12.35 -0.26 3.20
CA LEU A 141 13.56 -1.02 3.57
C LEU A 141 14.39 -0.30 4.63
N ALA A 142 14.55 1.02 4.50
CA ALA A 142 15.25 1.84 5.49
C ALA A 142 14.54 1.80 6.85
N ALA A 143 13.22 1.92 6.87
CA ALA A 143 12.44 1.84 8.10
C ALA A 143 12.55 0.45 8.77
N ALA A 144 12.47 -0.62 7.99
CA ALA A 144 12.61 -1.98 8.49
C ALA A 144 14.02 -2.23 9.07
N LEU A 145 15.06 -1.70 8.42
CA LEU A 145 16.44 -1.80 8.91
C LEU A 145 16.64 -1.03 10.23
N ILE A 146 16.16 0.23 10.27
CA ILE A 146 16.23 1.06 11.49
C ILE A 146 15.45 0.38 12.62
N PHE A 147 14.27 -0.19 12.33
CA PHE A 147 13.51 -0.94 13.31
C PHE A 147 14.34 -2.08 13.91
N SER A 148 14.94 -2.94 13.08
CA SER A 148 15.70 -4.09 13.55
C SER A 148 16.98 -3.73 14.29
N VAL A 149 17.66 -2.63 13.91
CA VAL A 149 18.97 -2.27 14.48
C VAL A 149 18.83 -1.37 15.71
N ALA A 150 17.84 -0.45 15.70
CA ALA A 150 17.80 0.63 16.68
C ALA A 150 16.54 0.65 17.57
N ILE A 151 15.42 0.07 17.13
CA ILE A 151 14.13 0.15 17.83
C ILE A 151 13.84 -1.17 18.55
N GLY A 152 13.99 -2.31 17.86
CA GLY A 152 13.77 -3.64 18.40
C GLY A 152 12.36 -3.84 18.93
N ASP A 153 12.20 -3.93 20.26
CA ASP A 153 10.93 -4.27 20.91
C ASP A 153 10.10 -3.04 21.33
N ASP A 154 10.59 -1.82 21.10
CA ASP A 154 9.84 -0.61 21.44
C ASP A 154 8.81 -0.25 20.36
N TYR A 155 7.64 -0.90 20.45
CA TYR A 155 6.55 -0.71 19.50
C TYR A 155 6.05 0.74 19.46
N ARG A 156 6.03 1.43 20.64
CA ARG A 156 5.57 2.83 20.70
C ARG A 156 6.54 3.78 20.00
N MET A 157 7.84 3.52 20.10
CA MET A 157 8.85 4.29 19.37
C MET A 157 8.70 4.12 17.85
N ALA A 158 8.44 2.89 17.37
CA ALA A 158 8.17 2.63 15.95
C ALA A 158 6.94 3.41 15.45
N GLY A 159 5.86 3.43 16.24
CA GLY A 159 4.67 4.24 15.95
C GLY A 159 4.99 5.73 15.88
N PHE A 160 5.71 6.27 16.85
CA PHE A 160 6.09 7.69 16.91
C PHE A 160 6.96 8.13 15.73
N LEU A 161 7.98 7.36 15.38
CA LEU A 161 8.83 7.67 14.23
C LEU A 161 8.03 7.67 12.92
N THR A 162 7.05 6.78 12.78
CA THR A 162 6.14 6.80 11.63
C THR A 162 5.31 8.08 11.59
N VAL A 163 4.82 8.59 12.74
CA VAL A 163 4.14 9.89 12.78
C VAL A 163 5.03 11.01 12.25
N LEU A 164 6.31 11.06 12.66
CA LEU A 164 7.24 12.10 12.22
C LEU A 164 7.48 12.08 10.70
N THR A 165 7.67 10.90 10.11
CA THR A 165 7.88 10.79 8.65
C THR A 165 6.63 11.18 7.87
N TYR A 166 5.44 10.82 8.33
CA TYR A 166 4.19 11.21 7.70
C TYR A 166 3.89 12.70 7.87
N ALA A 167 4.23 13.29 9.02
CA ALA A 167 4.15 14.74 9.20
C ALA A 167 5.07 15.51 8.25
N ALA A 168 6.31 15.02 8.06
CA ALA A 168 7.23 15.58 7.09
C ALA A 168 6.70 15.42 5.64
N ALA A 169 6.11 14.28 5.30
CA ALA A 169 5.47 14.05 3.99
C ALA A 169 4.31 15.03 3.76
N ALA A 170 3.46 15.24 4.78
CA ALA A 170 2.37 16.22 4.70
C ALA A 170 2.90 17.65 4.52
N ALA A 171 3.98 18.02 5.20
CA ALA A 171 4.63 19.31 5.00
C ALA A 171 5.12 19.51 3.55
N LEU A 172 5.70 18.47 2.93
CA LEU A 172 6.08 18.51 1.52
C LEU A 172 4.85 18.64 0.59
N ALA A 173 3.71 18.03 0.93
CA ALA A 173 2.51 18.09 0.13
C ALA A 173 1.97 19.52 -0.04
N PHE A 174 2.12 20.40 0.96
CA PHE A 174 1.78 21.82 0.83
C PHE A 174 2.59 22.54 -0.25
N GLY A 175 3.79 22.06 -0.53
CA GLY A 175 4.65 22.60 -1.59
C GLY A 175 4.22 22.25 -3.01
N LEU A 176 3.30 21.28 -3.19
CA LEU A 176 2.78 20.89 -4.49
C LEU A 176 2.07 22.04 -5.19
N LYS A 177 2.04 22.00 -6.51
CA LYS A 177 1.30 22.96 -7.34
C LYS A 177 0.26 22.21 -8.13
N GLU A 178 -0.94 22.81 -8.22
CA GLU A 178 -2.02 22.25 -9.02
C GLU A 178 -1.63 22.15 -10.49
N VAL A 179 -2.00 21.04 -11.09
CA VAL A 179 -1.80 20.75 -12.51
C VAL A 179 -3.19 20.50 -13.10
N LYS A 180 -3.63 21.37 -13.99
CA LYS A 180 -4.90 21.20 -14.69
C LYS A 180 -4.69 20.32 -15.92
N GLU A 181 -5.56 19.36 -16.11
CA GLU A 181 -5.69 18.63 -17.37
C GLU A 181 -6.10 19.63 -18.47
N LYS A 182 -5.54 19.52 -19.67
CA LYS A 182 -5.98 20.31 -20.80
C LYS A 182 -7.48 20.02 -21.06
N GLU A 183 -8.29 21.05 -21.19
CA GLU A 183 -9.75 21.05 -21.24
C GLU A 183 -10.42 20.20 -22.35
N ASP A 184 -9.66 19.46 -23.15
CA ASP A 184 -10.19 18.73 -24.32
C ASP A 184 -10.86 17.37 -23.99
N ARG A 185 -10.89 16.94 -22.73
CA ARG A 185 -11.64 15.73 -22.36
C ARG A 185 -13.02 16.09 -21.85
N LYS A 186 -14.00 16.04 -22.76
CA LYS A 186 -15.43 16.05 -22.39
C LYS A 186 -15.66 14.99 -21.29
N PRO A 187 -16.36 15.35 -20.21
CA PRO A 187 -16.67 14.40 -19.15
C PRO A 187 -17.44 13.22 -19.76
N VAL A 188 -16.89 12.05 -19.65
CA VAL A 188 -17.45 10.82 -20.22
C VAL A 188 -18.58 10.32 -19.31
N LYS A 189 -19.62 11.14 -19.14
CA LYS A 189 -20.87 10.72 -18.49
C LYS A 189 -21.50 9.61 -19.35
N GLY A 190 -21.61 8.42 -18.82
CA GLY A 190 -22.25 7.26 -19.45
C GLY A 190 -21.32 6.16 -19.92
N ARG A 191 -20.05 6.44 -20.20
CA ARG A 191 -19.10 5.42 -20.68
C ARG A 191 -18.70 4.42 -19.59
N PHE A 192 -18.69 4.83 -18.33
CA PHE A 192 -18.34 3.96 -17.19
C PHE A 192 -19.30 2.76 -17.07
N LEU A 193 -20.61 3.01 -17.08
CA LEU A 193 -21.61 1.93 -17.01
C LEU A 193 -21.54 1.00 -18.21
N THR A 194 -21.22 1.53 -19.39
CA THR A 194 -21.05 0.72 -20.61
C THR A 194 -19.80 -0.15 -20.51
N CYS A 195 -18.66 0.41 -20.11
CA CYS A 195 -17.43 -0.35 -19.88
C CYS A 195 -17.61 -1.38 -18.77
N LEU A 196 -18.27 -1.03 -17.67
CA LEU A 196 -18.56 -1.96 -16.58
C LEU A 196 -19.42 -3.12 -17.07
N LYS A 197 -20.46 -2.84 -17.87
CA LYS A 197 -21.32 -3.88 -18.47
C LYS A 197 -20.53 -4.79 -19.42
N GLU A 198 -19.62 -4.25 -20.22
CA GLU A 198 -18.74 -5.03 -21.10
C GLU A 198 -17.81 -5.94 -20.31
N VAL A 199 -17.17 -5.42 -19.25
CA VAL A 199 -16.28 -6.19 -18.36
C VAL A 199 -17.02 -7.31 -17.66
N VAL A 200 -18.21 -7.04 -17.09
CA VAL A 200 -19.03 -8.03 -16.38
C VAL A 200 -19.64 -9.07 -17.35
N SER A 201 -19.85 -8.70 -18.62
CA SER A 201 -20.38 -9.61 -19.64
C SER A 201 -19.35 -10.62 -20.14
N ASP A 202 -18.05 -10.29 -20.10
CA ASP A 202 -16.99 -11.23 -20.44
C ASP A 202 -16.60 -12.08 -19.22
N LYS A 203 -17.24 -13.27 -19.10
CA LYS A 203 -17.00 -14.20 -18.00
C LYS A 203 -15.54 -14.62 -17.84
N ARG A 204 -14.77 -14.68 -18.94
CA ARG A 204 -13.34 -15.07 -18.88
C ARG A 204 -12.50 -13.95 -18.29
N PHE A 205 -12.79 -12.73 -18.69
CA PHE A 205 -12.12 -11.55 -18.16
C PHE A 205 -12.48 -11.32 -16.69
N LEU A 206 -13.76 -11.47 -16.33
CA LEU A 206 -14.22 -11.39 -14.95
C LEU A 206 -13.56 -12.44 -14.06
N LEU A 207 -13.48 -13.70 -14.52
CA LEU A 207 -12.80 -14.77 -13.78
C LEU A 207 -11.32 -14.49 -13.56
N LEU A 208 -10.64 -13.92 -14.59
CA LEU A 208 -9.24 -13.49 -14.47
C LEU A 208 -9.08 -12.39 -13.43
N LEU A 209 -9.92 -11.35 -13.47
CA LEU A 209 -9.90 -10.25 -12.49
C LEU A 209 -10.14 -10.73 -11.06
N VAL A 210 -11.15 -11.58 -10.86
CA VAL A 210 -11.45 -12.18 -9.56
C VAL A 210 -10.29 -13.04 -9.07
N GLY A 211 -9.72 -13.88 -9.94
CA GLY A 211 -8.54 -14.70 -9.60
C GLY A 211 -7.33 -13.86 -9.21
N MET A 212 -7.05 -12.77 -9.93
CA MET A 212 -5.95 -11.86 -9.59
C MET A 212 -6.22 -11.11 -8.28
N ALA A 213 -7.46 -10.71 -8.02
CA ALA A 213 -7.84 -10.07 -6.76
C ALA A 213 -7.65 -11.03 -5.57
N PHE A 214 -8.11 -12.28 -5.68
CA PHE A 214 -7.88 -13.30 -4.65
C PHE A 214 -6.39 -13.57 -4.42
N LEU A 215 -5.59 -13.64 -5.48
CA LEU A 215 -4.14 -13.85 -5.35
C LEU A 215 -3.48 -12.67 -4.64
N ALA A 216 -3.83 -11.44 -5.01
CA ALA A 216 -3.32 -10.22 -4.38
C ALA A 216 -3.70 -10.16 -2.89
N GLU A 217 -4.96 -10.45 -2.56
CA GLU A 217 -5.45 -10.42 -1.19
C GLU A 217 -4.84 -11.54 -0.35
N THR A 218 -4.69 -12.75 -0.89
CA THR A 218 -4.00 -13.86 -0.22
C THR A 218 -2.55 -13.48 0.08
N ASN A 219 -1.85 -12.90 -0.88
CA ASN A 219 -0.48 -12.43 -0.69
C ASN A 219 -0.41 -11.33 0.39
N GLN A 220 -1.30 -10.36 0.36
CA GLN A 220 -1.40 -9.28 1.35
C GLN A 220 -1.63 -9.85 2.76
N THR A 221 -2.63 -10.71 2.91
CA THR A 221 -2.99 -11.32 4.19
C THR A 221 -1.85 -12.14 4.77
N ILE A 222 -1.19 -12.96 3.96
CA ILE A 222 -0.06 -13.77 4.43
C ILE A 222 1.13 -12.89 4.77
N THR A 223 1.57 -12.01 3.85
CA THR A 223 2.84 -11.28 4.02
C THR A 223 2.76 -10.15 5.04
N VAL A 224 1.60 -9.54 5.22
CA VAL A 224 1.45 -8.38 6.12
C VAL A 224 0.93 -8.79 7.50
N PHE A 225 0.06 -9.80 7.59
CA PHE A 225 -0.60 -10.14 8.85
C PHE A 225 -0.17 -11.50 9.42
N LEU A 226 -0.37 -12.57 8.68
CA LEU A 226 -0.23 -13.92 9.22
C LEU A 226 1.22 -14.35 9.43
N ASN A 227 2.14 -13.88 8.61
CA ASN A 227 3.55 -14.19 8.78
C ASN A 227 4.11 -13.73 10.12
N GLN A 228 3.70 -12.56 10.60
CA GLN A 228 4.16 -12.03 11.88
C GLN A 228 3.76 -12.96 13.04
N LEU A 229 2.51 -13.46 13.03
CA LEU A 229 2.01 -14.42 14.01
C LEU A 229 2.79 -15.73 13.96
N LYS A 230 3.10 -16.20 12.74
CA LYS A 230 3.89 -17.42 12.55
C LYS A 230 5.32 -17.27 13.06
N TYR A 231 5.96 -16.12 12.82
CA TYR A 231 7.31 -15.82 13.31
C TYR A 231 7.35 -15.82 14.84
N GLU A 232 6.36 -15.21 15.47
CA GLU A 232 6.22 -15.22 16.93
C GLU A 232 6.03 -16.64 17.47
N ALA A 233 5.12 -17.43 16.88
CA ALA A 233 4.88 -18.81 17.24
C ALA A 233 6.13 -19.71 17.08
N CYS A 234 7.04 -19.34 16.17
CA CYS A 234 8.33 -20.01 15.96
C CYS A 234 9.45 -19.46 16.86
N GLY A 235 9.15 -18.53 17.79
CA GLY A 235 10.13 -17.95 18.72
C GLY A 235 11.08 -16.93 18.10
N ILE A 236 10.74 -16.35 16.94
CA ILE A 236 11.54 -15.30 16.31
C ILE A 236 11.30 -13.98 17.05
N ALA A 237 12.35 -13.37 17.58
CA ALA A 237 12.25 -12.10 18.26
C ALA A 237 11.78 -10.99 17.33
N PRO A 238 10.91 -10.04 17.80
CA PRO A 238 10.39 -8.93 17.00
C PRO A 238 11.48 -8.13 16.26
N ALA A 239 12.61 -7.89 16.91
CA ALA A 239 13.76 -7.21 16.30
C ALA A 239 14.27 -7.88 15.01
N ASN A 240 14.18 -9.21 14.92
CA ASN A 240 14.61 -9.96 13.73
C ASN A 240 13.57 -9.95 12.60
N MET A 241 12.32 -9.62 12.87
CA MET A 241 11.25 -9.59 11.86
C MET A 241 11.49 -8.54 10.78
N GLY A 242 12.17 -7.44 11.10
CA GLY A 242 12.56 -6.44 10.11
C GLY A 242 13.53 -6.98 9.08
N TYR A 243 14.49 -7.82 9.46
CA TYR A 243 15.40 -8.46 8.50
C TYR A 243 14.66 -9.42 7.55
N ILE A 244 13.72 -10.20 8.08
CA ILE A 244 12.88 -11.09 7.26
C ILE A 244 12.03 -10.26 6.31
N TYR A 245 11.45 -9.16 6.79
CA TYR A 245 10.67 -8.24 5.98
C TYR A 245 11.49 -7.64 4.83
N ILE A 246 12.75 -7.26 5.09
CA ILE A 246 13.69 -6.80 4.06
C ILE A 246 13.92 -7.90 3.03
N LEU A 247 14.22 -9.12 3.47
CA LEU A 247 14.47 -10.25 2.57
C LEU A 247 13.28 -10.55 1.65
N VAL A 248 12.08 -10.57 2.22
CA VAL A 248 10.82 -10.78 1.45
C VAL A 248 10.60 -9.65 0.46
N THR A 249 10.80 -8.39 0.87
CA THR A 249 10.62 -7.22 -0.01
C THR A 249 11.62 -7.22 -1.16
N VAL A 250 12.90 -7.48 -0.88
CA VAL A 250 13.94 -7.56 -1.91
C VAL A 250 13.67 -8.73 -2.87
N SER A 251 13.22 -9.87 -2.34
CA SER A 251 12.81 -11.01 -3.18
C SER A 251 11.63 -10.66 -4.09
N GLY A 252 10.66 -9.88 -3.57
CA GLY A 252 9.53 -9.35 -4.36
C GLY A 252 9.95 -8.45 -5.52
N MET A 253 11.06 -7.70 -5.36
CA MET A 253 11.60 -6.86 -6.44
C MET A 253 12.08 -7.70 -7.65
N ALA A 254 12.42 -8.97 -7.47
CA ALA A 254 12.73 -9.89 -8.57
C ALA A 254 11.54 -10.09 -9.53
N GLY A 255 10.32 -9.74 -9.10
CA GLY A 255 9.14 -9.68 -9.96
C GLY A 255 9.29 -8.78 -11.18
N VAL A 256 10.21 -7.80 -11.16
CA VAL A 256 10.56 -6.99 -12.35
C VAL A 256 11.04 -7.86 -13.51
N CYS A 257 11.68 -9.00 -13.24
CA CYS A 257 12.11 -9.96 -14.25
C CYS A 257 10.97 -10.80 -14.83
N SER A 258 9.76 -10.75 -14.23
CA SER A 258 8.60 -11.56 -14.63
C SER A 258 8.16 -11.34 -16.08
N ALA A 259 8.31 -10.12 -16.61
CA ALA A 259 7.97 -9.80 -17.99
C ALA A 259 8.80 -10.60 -19.01
N GLY A 260 10.11 -10.78 -18.74
CA GLY A 260 10.99 -11.63 -19.56
C GLY A 260 10.61 -13.11 -19.47
N PHE A 261 10.22 -13.56 -18.30
CA PHE A 261 9.77 -14.92 -18.04
C PHE A 261 8.45 -15.23 -18.74
N THR A 262 7.48 -14.31 -18.62
CA THR A 262 6.17 -14.41 -19.29
C THR A 262 6.28 -14.49 -20.80
N ARG A 263 7.21 -13.73 -21.39
CA ARG A 263 7.48 -13.79 -22.85
C ARG A 263 8.00 -15.16 -23.29
N LYS A 264 8.79 -15.86 -22.45
CA LYS A 264 9.38 -17.17 -22.78
C LYS A 264 8.38 -18.32 -22.60
N ILE A 265 7.58 -18.29 -21.55
CA ILE A 265 6.74 -19.44 -21.14
C ILE A 265 5.29 -19.27 -21.62
N GLY A 266 4.87 -18.05 -21.90
CA GLY A 266 3.49 -17.70 -22.24
C GLY A 266 2.61 -17.43 -21.00
N MET A 267 1.64 -16.53 -21.17
CA MET A 267 0.79 -16.02 -20.08
C MET A 267 0.07 -17.12 -19.30
N LYS A 268 -0.49 -18.13 -19.99
CA LYS A 268 -1.25 -19.22 -19.33
C LYS A 268 -0.38 -20.06 -18.40
N ARG A 269 0.80 -20.46 -18.87
CA ARG A 269 1.74 -21.27 -18.06
C ARG A 269 2.31 -20.45 -16.92
N PHE A 270 2.60 -19.18 -17.14
CA PHE A 270 3.06 -18.28 -16.10
C PHE A 270 2.03 -18.10 -14.99
N ALA A 271 0.76 -17.88 -15.33
CA ALA A 271 -0.34 -17.82 -14.36
C ALA A 271 -0.47 -19.10 -13.54
N LEU A 272 -0.44 -20.27 -14.19
CA LEU A 272 -0.48 -21.57 -13.50
C LEU A 272 0.69 -21.75 -12.53
N LEU A 273 1.90 -21.34 -12.92
CA LEU A 273 3.07 -21.37 -12.04
C LEU A 273 2.92 -20.47 -10.83
N LEU A 274 2.40 -19.24 -11.02
CA LEU A 274 2.15 -18.29 -9.92
C LEU A 274 1.13 -18.85 -8.92
N PHE A 275 -0.02 -19.30 -9.39
CA PHE A 275 -1.06 -19.89 -8.53
C PHE A 275 -0.56 -21.17 -7.85
N GLY A 276 0.15 -22.01 -8.57
CA GLY A 276 0.74 -23.24 -8.01
C GLY A 276 1.77 -22.94 -6.93
N ALA A 277 2.70 -21.98 -7.17
CA ALA A 277 3.69 -21.59 -6.21
C ALA A 277 3.06 -20.96 -4.95
N ALA A 278 2.03 -20.13 -5.10
CA ALA A 278 1.29 -19.56 -3.98
C ALA A 278 0.59 -20.66 -3.15
N SER A 279 -0.07 -21.60 -3.81
CA SER A 279 -0.72 -22.72 -3.13
C SER A 279 0.27 -23.60 -2.37
N VAL A 280 1.39 -23.95 -2.98
CA VAL A 280 2.46 -24.73 -2.34
C VAL A 280 3.06 -23.96 -1.15
N SER A 281 3.29 -22.67 -1.28
CA SER A 281 3.76 -21.82 -0.18
C SER A 281 2.80 -21.82 1.01
N CYS A 282 1.49 -21.72 0.76
CA CYS A 282 0.48 -21.81 1.82
C CYS A 282 0.49 -23.16 2.52
N VAL A 283 0.62 -24.25 1.78
CA VAL A 283 0.69 -25.62 2.34
C VAL A 283 1.96 -25.80 3.20
N ILE A 284 3.11 -25.35 2.70
CA ILE A 284 4.37 -25.40 3.45
C ILE A 284 4.23 -24.59 4.75
N LEU A 285 3.71 -23.37 4.70
CA LEU A 285 3.46 -22.53 5.88
C LEU A 285 2.53 -23.21 6.90
N ALA A 286 1.52 -23.93 6.44
CA ALA A 286 0.59 -24.65 7.32
C ALA A 286 1.25 -25.85 8.00
N LEU A 287 2.13 -26.57 7.30
CA LEU A 287 2.77 -27.79 7.79
C LEU A 287 4.02 -27.55 8.65
N THR A 288 4.73 -26.41 8.44
CA THR A 288 5.91 -26.09 9.23
C THR A 288 5.52 -25.59 10.63
N GLY A 289 5.90 -26.34 11.66
CA GLY A 289 5.66 -26.04 13.08
C GLY A 289 6.86 -25.47 13.82
N SER A 290 8.05 -25.38 13.19
CA SER A 290 9.29 -24.89 13.79
C SER A 290 9.87 -23.72 13.02
N GLY A 291 10.60 -22.85 13.71
CA GLY A 291 11.25 -21.65 13.15
C GLY A 291 12.59 -21.96 12.46
N VAL A 292 12.60 -22.91 11.52
CA VAL A 292 13.77 -23.19 10.68
C VAL A 292 13.75 -22.33 9.45
#